data_c74688341b4018b345e76c73a1570a1d
#
_entry.id   c74688341b4018b345e76c73a1570a1d
#
_cell.length_a   1.000
_cell.length_b   1.000
_cell.length_c   1.000
_cell.angle_alpha   90.00
_cell.angle_beta   90.00
_cell.angle_gamma   90.00
#
_symmetry.space_group_name_H-M   'P 1'
#
loop_
_entity.id
_entity.type
_entity.pdbx_description
1 polymer ?
#
loop_
_entity_poly.entity_id
_entity_poly.type
_entity_poly.pdbx_seq_one_letter_code
_entity_poly.pdbx_strand_id
1 'polypeptide(L)'
;MSDKEVIEAALFAAGGALDASTLGKLIGKTKKQAIPLALELVGEYASRETGLEVLDLGERYVMQVKPKYTDHVRPLAPKELSAPMLRTLSMIAYHQPLIQSDLVDMRGNSAYDHIRELKERGFVEAIPHGRTKMLRTTPLFADYFGLESNDPELVKRKIIELSRIQSGQSGLNKWLGRRFIGVTPMYESLMQLCGIREYRVINAYDPTEEELDELEDVYKLIISKGYVEKVSKYYDGEMIEVSSTTFDDLIDSIKLLENVYDADKAESSIDSISELKERYVSKALVLSKKVQPATEMVARIVSDLRLGVSSTGIVIAPDYGRSSDGVEVSEGADILIPTHKGMDGDIIERVCSKYDAVIDGLKKFEDE
;
A
#
# COMPACT_ATOMS: atom_id res chain seq x y z
N MET A 1 -45.78 33.45 -2.80
CA MET A 1 -44.70 32.45 -2.83
C MET A 1 -45.28 31.18 -2.24
N SER A 2 -45.27 30.08 -2.96
CA SER A 2 -45.82 28.81 -2.46
C SER A 2 -44.83 28.16 -1.50
N ASP A 3 -45.30 27.60 -0.39
CA ASP A 3 -44.43 26.89 0.58
C ASP A 3 -43.65 25.74 -0.07
N LYS A 4 -44.27 25.07 -1.07
CA LYS A 4 -43.62 24.01 -1.85
C LYS A 4 -42.45 24.55 -2.67
N GLU A 5 -42.60 25.71 -3.33
CA GLU A 5 -41.51 26.37 -4.08
C GLU A 5 -40.37 26.76 -3.16
N VAL A 6 -40.63 27.15 -1.92
CA VAL A 6 -39.60 27.45 -0.92
C VAL A 6 -38.85 26.19 -0.53
N ILE A 7 -39.55 25.06 -0.34
CA ILE A 7 -38.93 23.77 -0.04
C ILE A 7 -38.06 23.31 -1.21
N GLU A 8 -38.56 23.41 -2.46
CA GLU A 8 -37.79 23.08 -3.67
C GLU A 8 -36.51 23.88 -3.76
N ALA A 9 -36.61 25.21 -3.60
CA ALA A 9 -35.44 26.10 -3.61
C ALA A 9 -34.46 25.78 -2.49
N ALA A 10 -34.95 25.42 -1.30
CA ALA A 10 -34.12 25.05 -0.17
C ALA A 10 -33.34 23.75 -0.42
N LEU A 11 -33.98 22.72 -0.95
CA LEU A 11 -33.34 21.44 -1.31
C LEU A 11 -32.27 21.63 -2.37
N PHE A 12 -32.53 22.50 -3.36
CA PHE A 12 -31.53 22.84 -4.38
C PHE A 12 -30.34 23.60 -3.79
N ALA A 13 -30.62 24.65 -2.98
CA ALA A 13 -29.59 25.51 -2.41
C ALA A 13 -28.73 24.79 -1.35
N ALA A 14 -29.30 23.85 -0.62
CA ALA A 14 -28.57 23.08 0.40
C ALA A 14 -27.55 22.12 -0.18
N GLY A 15 -27.75 21.64 -1.41
CA GLY A 15 -26.86 20.64 -2.03
C GLY A 15 -26.75 19.32 -1.27
N GLY A 16 -27.60 19.09 -0.24
CA GLY A 16 -27.60 17.93 0.61
C GLY A 16 -28.96 17.66 1.24
N ALA A 17 -29.06 16.59 2.04
CA ALA A 17 -30.32 16.20 2.65
C ALA A 17 -30.72 17.15 3.80
N LEU A 18 -31.95 17.69 3.74
CA LEU A 18 -32.59 18.48 4.78
C LEU A 18 -33.68 17.66 5.50
N ASP A 19 -33.71 17.76 6.82
CA ASP A 19 -34.76 17.14 7.62
C ASP A 19 -36.06 17.93 7.56
N ALA A 20 -37.21 17.23 7.74
CA ALA A 20 -38.51 17.83 7.67
C ALA A 20 -38.77 18.91 8.74
N SER A 21 -38.03 18.91 9.86
CA SER A 21 -38.14 19.97 10.87
C SER A 21 -37.52 21.27 10.39
N THR A 22 -36.35 21.18 9.73
CA THR A 22 -35.66 22.31 9.09
C THR A 22 -36.51 22.91 7.98
N LEU A 23 -37.11 22.06 7.12
CA LEU A 23 -38.02 22.50 6.06
C LEU A 23 -39.25 23.19 6.66
N GLY A 24 -39.82 22.64 7.75
CA GLY A 24 -40.95 23.25 8.45
C GLY A 24 -40.62 24.64 9.02
N LYS A 25 -39.48 24.76 9.69
CA LYS A 25 -38.99 26.07 10.19
C LYS A 25 -38.87 27.11 9.10
N LEU A 26 -38.31 26.70 7.93
CA LEU A 26 -38.07 27.58 6.79
C LEU A 26 -39.38 28.20 6.25
N ILE A 27 -40.46 27.43 6.21
CA ILE A 27 -41.77 27.88 5.70
C ILE A 27 -42.71 28.37 6.82
N GLY A 28 -42.21 28.49 8.07
CA GLY A 28 -42.99 28.90 9.22
C GLY A 28 -44.06 27.90 9.64
N LYS A 29 -43.88 26.61 9.37
CA LYS A 29 -44.82 25.53 9.66
C LYS A 29 -44.19 24.43 10.53
N THR A 30 -45.01 23.52 11.01
CA THR A 30 -44.55 22.37 11.77
C THR A 30 -43.99 21.29 10.85
N LYS A 31 -43.12 20.40 11.38
CA LYS A 31 -42.62 19.23 10.71
C LYS A 31 -43.73 18.42 10.02
N LYS A 32 -44.86 18.17 10.72
CA LYS A 32 -46.01 17.44 10.18
C LYS A 32 -46.66 18.10 8.96
N GLN A 33 -46.55 19.43 8.83
CA GLN A 33 -47.10 20.19 7.70
C GLN A 33 -46.09 20.27 6.54
N ALA A 34 -44.79 20.18 6.80
CA ALA A 34 -43.78 20.20 5.78
C ALA A 34 -43.64 18.85 5.03
N ILE A 35 -43.85 17.73 5.74
CA ILE A 35 -43.74 16.37 5.16
C ILE A 35 -44.62 16.18 3.91
N PRO A 36 -45.94 16.50 3.91
CA PRO A 36 -46.78 16.33 2.73
C PRO A 36 -46.29 17.13 1.52
N LEU A 37 -45.78 18.36 1.74
CA LEU A 37 -45.25 19.23 0.67
C LEU A 37 -43.97 18.66 0.07
N ALA A 38 -43.09 18.11 0.90
CA ALA A 38 -41.87 17.45 0.44
C ALA A 38 -42.17 16.16 -0.32
N LEU A 39 -43.11 15.34 0.14
CA LEU A 39 -43.56 14.13 -0.57
C LEU A 39 -44.23 14.45 -1.91
N GLU A 40 -44.97 15.57 -1.99
CA GLU A 40 -45.54 16.06 -3.26
C GLU A 40 -44.41 16.37 -4.27
N LEU A 41 -43.31 17.02 -3.85
CA LEU A 41 -42.14 17.25 -4.69
C LEU A 41 -41.47 15.94 -5.12
N VAL A 42 -41.37 14.95 -4.23
CA VAL A 42 -40.83 13.61 -4.59
C VAL A 42 -41.66 13.03 -5.74
N GLY A 43 -43.03 13.05 -5.64
CA GLY A 43 -43.91 12.55 -6.68
C GLY A 43 -43.82 13.33 -7.99
N GLU A 44 -43.75 14.67 -7.92
CA GLU A 44 -43.64 15.52 -9.11
C GLU A 44 -42.32 15.26 -9.85
N TYR A 45 -41.18 15.20 -9.15
CA TYR A 45 -39.87 14.94 -9.77
C TYR A 45 -39.73 13.50 -10.28
N ALA A 46 -40.47 12.55 -9.69
CA ALA A 46 -40.51 11.17 -10.19
C ALA A 46 -41.24 11.06 -11.54
N SER A 47 -42.28 11.86 -11.75
CA SER A 47 -43.09 11.86 -12.98
C SER A 47 -42.59 12.79 -14.07
N ARG A 48 -41.74 13.75 -13.72
CA ARG A 48 -41.24 14.80 -14.63
C ARG A 48 -40.07 14.31 -15.46
N GLU A 49 -40.07 14.64 -16.76
CA GLU A 49 -38.87 14.46 -17.61
C GLU A 49 -37.81 15.54 -17.28
N THR A 50 -36.94 15.22 -16.33
CA THR A 50 -35.87 16.09 -15.86
C THR A 50 -34.64 15.27 -15.48
N GLY A 51 -33.48 15.91 -15.47
CA GLY A 51 -32.22 15.33 -15.00
C GLY A 51 -32.09 15.25 -13.47
N LEU A 52 -33.01 15.88 -12.74
CA LEU A 52 -33.02 15.91 -11.28
C LEU A 52 -34.08 14.98 -10.72
N GLU A 53 -33.90 14.55 -9.47
CA GLU A 53 -34.85 13.82 -8.66
C GLU A 53 -34.87 14.36 -7.23
N VAL A 54 -36.00 14.20 -6.54
CA VAL A 54 -36.10 14.43 -5.11
C VAL A 54 -36.35 13.10 -4.44
N LEU A 55 -35.55 12.74 -3.46
CA LEU A 55 -35.67 11.47 -2.73
C LEU A 55 -36.09 11.72 -1.28
N ASP A 56 -36.93 10.82 -0.78
CA ASP A 56 -37.23 10.67 0.64
C ASP A 56 -36.29 9.64 1.27
N LEU A 57 -35.51 10.08 2.25
CA LEU A 57 -34.52 9.25 3.00
C LEU A 57 -35.00 8.97 4.44
N GLY A 58 -36.34 8.89 4.65
CA GLY A 58 -36.93 8.70 5.96
C GLY A 58 -37.04 10.03 6.73
N GLU A 59 -37.98 10.87 6.34
CA GLU A 59 -38.22 12.23 6.87
C GLU A 59 -37.06 13.23 6.61
N ARG A 60 -36.07 12.85 5.80
CA ARG A 60 -35.05 13.71 5.22
C ARG A 60 -35.21 13.69 3.70
N TYR A 61 -35.08 14.84 3.08
CA TYR A 61 -35.31 15.00 1.65
C TYR A 61 -34.05 15.57 0.99
N VAL A 62 -33.71 15.07 -0.20
CA VAL A 62 -32.57 15.54 -0.96
C VAL A 62 -32.97 15.73 -2.43
N MET A 63 -32.49 16.81 -3.03
CA MET A 63 -32.56 17.01 -4.49
C MET A 63 -31.19 16.67 -5.08
N GLN A 64 -31.18 15.77 -6.05
CA GLN A 64 -29.94 15.32 -6.71
C GLN A 64 -30.12 15.06 -8.19
N VAL A 65 -28.99 14.83 -8.89
CA VAL A 65 -28.99 14.39 -10.29
C VAL A 65 -29.40 12.92 -10.37
N LYS A 66 -30.31 12.58 -11.30
CA LYS A 66 -30.71 11.17 -11.55
C LYS A 66 -29.48 10.33 -11.91
N PRO A 67 -29.36 9.06 -11.41
CA PRO A 67 -28.20 8.20 -11.63
C PRO A 67 -27.77 8.08 -13.09
N LYS A 68 -28.70 8.00 -14.02
CA LYS A 68 -28.42 7.89 -15.47
C LYS A 68 -27.66 9.06 -16.09
N TYR A 69 -27.63 10.23 -15.42
CA TYR A 69 -26.90 11.42 -15.89
C TYR A 69 -25.62 11.71 -15.10
N THR A 70 -25.37 10.97 -14.01
CA THR A 70 -24.26 11.22 -13.09
C THR A 70 -22.91 11.26 -13.82
N ASP A 71 -22.62 10.29 -14.69
CA ASP A 71 -21.35 10.22 -15.40
C ASP A 71 -21.15 11.40 -16.36
N HIS A 72 -22.21 11.94 -16.94
CA HIS A 72 -22.15 13.09 -17.85
C HIS A 72 -21.84 14.41 -17.11
N VAL A 73 -22.35 14.58 -15.91
CA VAL A 73 -22.20 15.83 -15.14
C VAL A 73 -21.04 15.77 -14.13
N ARG A 74 -20.53 14.58 -13.84
CA ARG A 74 -19.43 14.34 -12.88
C ARG A 74 -18.20 15.24 -13.12
N PRO A 75 -17.76 15.54 -14.36
CA PRO A 75 -16.65 16.46 -14.60
C PRO A 75 -16.92 17.90 -14.18
N LEU A 76 -18.21 18.29 -14.12
CA LEU A 76 -18.67 19.64 -13.76
C LEU A 76 -18.99 19.80 -12.28
N ALA A 77 -19.17 18.68 -11.57
CA ALA A 77 -19.43 18.71 -10.13
C ALA A 77 -18.17 19.20 -9.38
N PRO A 78 -18.29 20.18 -8.48
CA PRO A 78 -17.18 20.58 -7.63
C PRO A 78 -16.68 19.34 -6.89
N LYS A 79 -15.39 19.03 -7.00
CA LYS A 79 -14.77 17.99 -6.16
C LYS A 79 -14.70 18.53 -4.75
N GLU A 80 -15.67 18.22 -3.93
CA GLU A 80 -15.73 18.70 -2.53
C GLU A 80 -14.55 18.20 -1.71
N LEU A 81 -14.14 16.94 -1.92
CA LEU A 81 -12.95 16.35 -1.33
C LEU A 81 -12.12 15.64 -2.40
N SER A 82 -10.80 15.90 -2.42
CA SER A 82 -9.90 15.16 -3.30
C SER A 82 -9.82 13.67 -2.88
N ALA A 83 -9.47 12.78 -3.82
CA ALA A 83 -9.31 11.36 -3.50
C ALA A 83 -8.31 11.10 -2.34
N PRO A 84 -7.14 11.78 -2.27
CA PRO A 84 -6.25 11.65 -1.11
C PRO A 84 -6.88 12.10 0.21
N MET A 85 -7.70 13.16 0.18
CA MET A 85 -8.39 13.68 1.35
C MET A 85 -9.52 12.74 1.80
N LEU A 86 -10.29 12.18 0.87
CA LEU A 86 -11.29 11.16 1.15
C LEU A 86 -10.67 9.92 1.81
N ARG A 87 -9.50 9.48 1.33
CA ARG A 87 -8.76 8.36 1.95
C ARG A 87 -8.37 8.69 3.39
N THR A 88 -7.85 9.89 3.65
CA THR A 88 -7.50 10.33 5.02
C THR A 88 -8.74 10.36 5.92
N LEU A 89 -9.85 10.90 5.43
CA LEU A 89 -11.12 10.95 6.17
C LEU A 89 -11.67 9.54 6.48
N SER A 90 -11.60 8.63 5.52
CA SER A 90 -12.02 7.24 5.70
C SER A 90 -11.20 6.51 6.76
N MET A 91 -9.88 6.74 6.80
CA MET A 91 -9.02 6.17 7.85
C MET A 91 -9.39 6.70 9.24
N ILE A 92 -9.60 8.02 9.37
CA ILE A 92 -10.06 8.60 10.64
C ILE A 92 -11.40 7.98 11.03
N ALA A 93 -12.36 7.89 10.12
CA ALA A 93 -13.69 7.34 10.38
C ALA A 93 -13.68 5.87 10.82
N TYR A 94 -12.77 5.07 10.25
CA TYR A 94 -12.65 3.64 10.57
C TYR A 94 -11.92 3.37 11.88
N HIS A 95 -10.84 4.12 12.15
CA HIS A 95 -9.95 3.89 13.29
C HIS A 95 -10.26 4.78 14.50
N GLN A 96 -11.27 5.67 14.39
CA GLN A 96 -11.59 6.59 15.49
C GLN A 96 -11.98 5.88 16.79
N PRO A 97 -11.53 6.41 17.94
CA PRO A 97 -10.66 7.58 18.11
C PRO A 97 -9.21 7.27 17.69
N LEU A 98 -8.63 8.07 16.78
CA LEU A 98 -7.31 7.84 16.17
C LEU A 98 -6.33 8.94 16.61
N ILE A 99 -5.13 8.54 17.04
CA ILE A 99 -4.06 9.49 17.38
C ILE A 99 -3.48 10.08 16.09
N GLN A 100 -3.29 11.42 16.07
CA GLN A 100 -2.82 12.12 14.88
C GLN A 100 -1.43 11.66 14.43
N SER A 101 -0.51 11.34 15.37
CA SER A 101 0.79 10.77 15.03
C SER A 101 0.67 9.47 14.26
N ASP A 102 -0.20 8.57 14.71
CA ASP A 102 -0.39 7.26 14.07
C ASP A 102 -0.95 7.41 12.64
N LEU A 103 -1.87 8.39 12.44
CA LEU A 103 -2.35 8.71 11.10
C LEU A 103 -1.23 9.27 10.21
N VAL A 104 -0.35 10.10 10.75
CA VAL A 104 0.80 10.65 10.01
C VAL A 104 1.79 9.54 9.66
N ASP A 105 2.04 8.60 10.57
CA ASP A 105 2.89 7.44 10.32
C ASP A 105 2.32 6.55 9.20
N MET A 106 0.99 6.40 9.16
CA MET A 106 0.30 5.64 8.10
C MET A 106 0.20 6.37 6.75
N ARG A 107 0.19 7.72 6.72
CA ARG A 107 -0.15 8.53 5.53
C ARG A 107 0.94 9.49 5.08
N GLY A 108 2.01 9.62 5.87
CA GLY A 108 3.07 10.61 5.65
C GLY A 108 2.63 12.05 5.99
N ASN A 109 3.54 13.00 5.77
CA ASN A 109 3.39 14.39 6.19
C ASN A 109 2.19 15.14 5.56
N SER A 110 1.73 14.70 4.38
CA SER A 110 0.53 15.27 3.74
C SER A 110 -0.74 15.12 4.59
N ALA A 111 -0.75 14.18 5.54
CA ALA A 111 -1.86 14.00 6.47
C ALA A 111 -2.13 15.25 7.33
N TYR A 112 -1.10 16.05 7.67
CA TYR A 112 -1.29 17.30 8.42
C TYR A 112 -2.17 18.30 7.67
N ASP A 113 -1.94 18.47 6.37
CA ASP A 113 -2.73 19.38 5.54
C ASP A 113 -4.15 18.87 5.35
N HIS A 114 -4.30 17.56 5.12
CA HIS A 114 -5.62 16.94 5.03
C HIS A 114 -6.42 17.08 6.34
N ILE A 115 -5.81 16.84 7.50
CA ILE A 115 -6.47 17.00 8.81
C ILE A 115 -6.89 18.46 9.01
N ARG A 116 -6.04 19.44 8.66
CA ARG A 116 -6.37 20.87 8.76
C ARG A 116 -7.60 21.19 7.93
N GLU A 117 -7.61 20.81 6.65
CA GLU A 117 -8.72 21.09 5.75
C GLU A 117 -10.00 20.35 6.16
N LEU A 118 -9.92 19.08 6.56
CA LEU A 118 -11.07 18.31 7.04
C LEU A 118 -11.69 18.93 8.32
N LYS A 119 -10.86 19.52 9.19
CA LYS A 119 -11.32 20.28 10.37
C LYS A 119 -12.01 21.58 9.96
N GLU A 120 -11.41 22.36 9.07
CA GLU A 120 -11.99 23.61 8.56
C GLU A 120 -13.34 23.38 7.89
N ARG A 121 -13.48 22.26 7.18
CA ARG A 121 -14.73 21.81 6.57
C ARG A 121 -15.73 21.17 7.56
N GLY A 122 -15.31 20.97 8.81
CA GLY A 122 -16.16 20.43 9.87
C GLY A 122 -16.38 18.91 9.83
N PHE A 123 -15.66 18.15 9.03
CA PHE A 123 -15.81 16.67 8.97
C PHE A 123 -15.08 15.94 10.11
N VAL A 124 -14.01 16.54 10.63
CA VAL A 124 -13.16 15.99 11.66
C VAL A 124 -12.98 16.96 12.82
N GLU A 125 -13.05 16.46 14.03
CA GLU A 125 -12.59 17.14 15.24
C GLU A 125 -11.24 16.61 15.70
N ALA A 126 -10.39 17.49 16.25
CA ALA A 126 -9.08 17.13 16.77
C ALA A 126 -8.96 17.64 18.22
N ILE A 127 -9.05 16.71 19.16
CA ILE A 127 -9.05 16.96 20.60
C ILE A 127 -7.61 16.86 21.13
N PRO A 128 -7.09 17.80 21.93
CA PRO A 128 -5.77 17.70 22.52
C PRO A 128 -5.62 16.38 23.31
N HIS A 129 -4.52 15.64 23.07
CA HIS A 129 -4.19 14.39 23.75
C HIS A 129 -2.67 14.33 24.03
N GLY A 130 -2.23 14.77 25.18
CA GLY A 130 -0.82 14.89 25.53
C GLY A 130 -0.06 15.83 24.58
N ARG A 131 0.97 15.29 23.90
CA ARG A 131 1.77 16.03 22.91
C ARG A 131 1.19 15.98 21.49
N THR A 132 0.13 15.22 21.26
CA THR A 132 -0.53 15.01 19.96
C THR A 132 -2.02 15.37 20.06
N LYS A 133 -2.81 14.99 19.06
CA LYS A 133 -4.26 15.18 19.03
C LYS A 133 -4.95 13.84 18.77
N MET A 134 -6.12 13.70 19.32
CA MET A 134 -7.04 12.60 19.02
C MET A 134 -8.06 13.07 17.99
N LEU A 135 -8.19 12.32 16.92
CA LEU A 135 -9.06 12.62 15.77
C LEU A 135 -10.34 11.79 15.85
N ARG A 136 -11.46 12.44 15.56
CA ARG A 136 -12.77 11.80 15.42
C ARG A 136 -13.57 12.47 14.30
N THR A 137 -14.51 11.74 13.71
CA THR A 137 -15.49 12.33 12.80
C THR A 137 -16.55 13.11 13.58
N THR A 138 -17.21 14.02 12.90
CA THR A 138 -18.28 14.86 13.47
C THR A 138 -19.66 14.38 13.02
N PRO A 139 -20.75 14.86 13.63
CA PRO A 139 -22.11 14.62 13.12
C PRO A 139 -22.27 15.04 11.65
N LEU A 140 -21.61 16.13 11.22
CA LEU A 140 -21.64 16.56 9.81
C LEU A 140 -21.08 15.50 8.86
N PHE A 141 -20.06 14.74 9.29
CA PHE A 141 -19.57 13.59 8.53
C PHE A 141 -20.67 12.54 8.34
N ALA A 142 -21.36 12.16 9.41
CA ALA A 142 -22.44 11.19 9.33
C ALA A 142 -23.56 11.67 8.40
N ASP A 143 -23.96 12.94 8.53
CA ASP A 143 -24.96 13.57 7.68
C ASP A 143 -24.56 13.59 6.20
N TYR A 144 -23.33 13.97 5.91
CA TYR A 144 -22.80 14.06 4.54
C TYR A 144 -22.76 12.69 3.84
N PHE A 145 -22.38 11.64 4.58
CA PHE A 145 -22.29 10.29 4.03
C PHE A 145 -23.58 9.46 4.22
N GLY A 146 -24.68 10.07 4.68
CA GLY A 146 -25.96 9.39 4.87
C GLY A 146 -25.95 8.29 5.92
N LEU A 147 -25.12 8.45 6.97
CA LEU A 147 -25.02 7.50 8.08
C LEU A 147 -26.06 7.84 9.14
N GLU A 148 -26.64 6.81 9.78
CA GLU A 148 -27.64 6.98 10.82
C GLU A 148 -27.09 7.63 12.10
N SER A 149 -25.80 7.48 12.36
CA SER A 149 -25.14 7.95 13.56
C SER A 149 -23.64 8.17 13.34
N ASN A 150 -23.04 9.04 14.16
CA ASN A 150 -21.60 9.25 14.23
C ASN A 150 -20.91 8.37 15.29
N ASP A 151 -21.62 7.35 15.80
CA ASP A 151 -21.03 6.37 16.72
C ASP A 151 -19.90 5.58 16.02
N PRO A 152 -18.69 5.52 16.60
CA PRO A 152 -17.55 4.88 15.98
C PRO A 152 -17.78 3.44 15.51
N GLU A 153 -18.48 2.64 16.31
CA GLU A 153 -18.74 1.23 15.98
C GLU A 153 -19.81 1.10 14.88
N LEU A 154 -20.80 1.99 14.85
CA LEU A 154 -21.79 2.02 13.79
C LEU A 154 -21.20 2.48 12.48
N VAL A 155 -20.36 3.53 12.50
CA VAL A 155 -19.60 4.03 11.35
C VAL A 155 -18.72 2.93 10.79
N LYS A 156 -17.93 2.27 11.65
CA LYS A 156 -17.05 1.17 11.25
C LYS A 156 -17.80 0.01 10.61
N ARG A 157 -18.93 -0.41 11.20
CA ARG A 157 -19.79 -1.47 10.62
C ARG A 157 -20.32 -1.09 9.25
N LYS A 158 -20.79 0.16 9.10
CA LYS A 158 -21.32 0.63 7.81
C LYS A 158 -20.26 0.70 6.73
N ILE A 159 -19.06 1.14 7.07
CA ILE A 159 -17.89 1.12 6.20
C ILE A 159 -17.60 -0.31 5.73
N ILE A 160 -17.57 -1.29 6.65
CA ILE A 160 -17.37 -2.70 6.34
C ILE A 160 -18.49 -3.27 5.46
N GLU A 161 -19.74 -2.92 5.74
CA GLU A 161 -20.89 -3.34 4.96
C GLU A 161 -20.82 -2.83 3.51
N LEU A 162 -20.57 -1.53 3.34
CA LEU A 162 -20.47 -0.90 2.01
C LEU A 162 -19.34 -1.49 1.18
N SER A 163 -18.21 -1.83 1.80
CA SER A 163 -17.08 -2.43 1.13
C SER A 163 -17.33 -3.88 0.68
N ARG A 164 -18.16 -4.64 1.42
CA ARG A 164 -18.57 -6.00 1.02
C ARG A 164 -19.50 -6.01 -0.18
N ILE A 165 -20.27 -4.92 -0.38
CA ILE A 165 -21.21 -4.79 -1.48
C ILE A 165 -20.53 -4.45 -2.80
N GLN A 166 -19.40 -3.72 -2.76
CA GLN A 166 -18.76 -3.20 -3.97
C GLN A 166 -17.71 -4.12 -4.62
N SER A 167 -17.10 -5.00 -3.89
CA SER A 167 -16.18 -6.03 -4.42
C SER A 167 -15.54 -6.81 -3.26
N GLY A 168 -14.95 -7.97 -3.52
CA GLY A 168 -14.25 -8.79 -2.54
C GLY A 168 -13.21 -8.04 -1.68
N GLN A 169 -12.39 -8.77 -0.92
CA GLN A 169 -11.48 -8.21 0.09
C GLN A 169 -10.60 -7.03 -0.40
N SER A 170 -10.27 -6.97 -1.71
CA SER A 170 -9.47 -5.87 -2.27
C SER A 170 -10.20 -4.51 -2.24
N GLY A 171 -11.51 -4.51 -2.48
CA GLY A 171 -12.32 -3.28 -2.46
C GLY A 171 -12.41 -2.62 -1.08
N LEU A 172 -12.47 -3.42 -0.01
CA LEU A 172 -12.49 -2.90 1.37
C LEU A 172 -11.19 -2.15 1.70
N ASN A 173 -10.07 -2.74 1.34
CA ASN A 173 -8.76 -2.16 1.60
C ASN A 173 -8.53 -0.86 0.81
N LYS A 174 -8.97 -0.81 -0.44
CA LYS A 174 -8.93 0.40 -1.29
C LYS A 174 -9.80 1.53 -0.70
N TRP A 175 -10.98 1.19 -0.16
CA TRP A 175 -11.90 2.16 0.42
C TRP A 175 -11.44 2.69 1.78
N LEU A 176 -10.86 1.82 2.63
CA LEU A 176 -10.31 2.19 3.94
C LEU A 176 -8.99 2.97 3.84
N GLY A 177 -8.41 3.10 2.65
CA GLY A 177 -7.10 3.69 2.47
C GLY A 177 -5.98 2.90 3.19
N ARG A 178 -6.23 1.62 3.55
CA ARG A 178 -5.19 0.74 4.05
C ARG A 178 -4.18 0.56 2.94
N ARG A 179 -3.00 1.12 3.12
CA ARG A 179 -1.86 0.85 2.26
C ARG A 179 -1.10 -0.31 2.86
N PHE A 180 -0.87 -1.32 2.04
CA PHE A 180 -0.07 -2.47 2.41
C PHE A 180 1.40 -2.20 2.12
N ILE A 181 2.26 -2.94 2.82
CA ILE A 181 3.62 -3.15 2.36
C ILE A 181 3.51 -4.12 1.18
N GLY A 182 3.99 -3.70 0.01
CA GLY A 182 4.18 -4.60 -1.13
C GLY A 182 5.55 -5.24 -1.06
N VAL A 183 5.65 -6.50 -1.43
CA VAL A 183 6.94 -7.19 -1.57
C VAL A 183 6.92 -8.00 -2.86
N THR A 184 8.01 -7.94 -3.61
CA THR A 184 8.14 -8.79 -4.80
C THR A 184 8.35 -10.26 -4.40
N PRO A 185 7.86 -11.25 -5.17
CA PRO A 185 7.85 -12.67 -4.80
C PRO A 185 9.20 -13.20 -4.32
N MET A 186 10.29 -12.68 -4.90
CA MET A 186 11.66 -13.07 -4.53
C MET A 186 11.98 -12.80 -3.06
N TYR A 187 11.36 -11.78 -2.45
CA TYR A 187 11.67 -11.33 -1.09
C TYR A 187 10.58 -11.64 -0.06
N GLU A 188 9.58 -12.47 -0.42
CA GLU A 188 8.56 -12.90 0.54
C GLU A 188 9.18 -13.59 1.76
N SER A 189 10.13 -14.49 1.54
CA SER A 189 10.83 -15.18 2.63
C SER A 189 11.70 -14.24 3.49
N LEU A 190 12.15 -13.09 2.95
CA LEU A 190 12.82 -12.05 3.75
C LEU A 190 11.86 -11.42 4.77
N MET A 191 10.60 -11.17 4.37
CA MET A 191 9.58 -10.67 5.29
C MET A 191 9.32 -11.65 6.44
N GLN A 192 9.27 -12.95 6.12
CA GLN A 192 9.09 -14.02 7.11
C GLN A 192 10.27 -14.12 8.06
N LEU A 193 11.50 -13.96 7.56
CA LEU A 193 12.73 -13.90 8.38
C LEU A 193 12.72 -12.72 9.35
N CYS A 194 12.24 -11.57 8.92
CA CYS A 194 12.11 -10.39 9.79
C CYS A 194 10.96 -10.51 10.79
N GLY A 195 10.03 -11.47 10.62
CA GLY A 195 8.82 -11.59 11.43
C GLY A 195 7.71 -10.61 11.04
N ILE A 196 7.85 -9.92 9.91
CA ILE A 196 6.85 -9.00 9.36
C ILE A 196 5.69 -9.84 8.80
N ARG A 197 4.45 -9.54 9.23
CA ARG A 197 3.27 -10.38 8.91
C ARG A 197 2.25 -9.71 8.00
N GLU A 198 2.25 -8.36 7.95
CA GLU A 198 1.26 -7.59 7.20
C GLU A 198 1.84 -7.04 5.89
N TYR A 199 1.90 -7.87 4.87
CA TYR A 199 2.36 -7.50 3.52
C TYR A 199 1.54 -8.21 2.43
N ARG A 200 1.71 -7.75 1.19
CA ARG A 200 1.21 -8.41 -0.01
C ARG A 200 2.35 -8.76 -0.95
N VAL A 201 2.27 -9.93 -1.55
CA VAL A 201 3.22 -10.35 -2.58
C VAL A 201 2.69 -9.88 -3.93
N ILE A 202 3.44 -9.02 -4.62
CA ILE A 202 3.04 -8.42 -5.91
C ILE A 202 4.23 -8.47 -6.87
N ASN A 203 4.00 -8.98 -8.08
CA ASN A 203 5.02 -8.97 -9.13
C ASN A 203 5.13 -7.58 -9.78
N ALA A 204 5.85 -6.68 -9.14
CA ALA A 204 6.02 -5.30 -9.62
C ALA A 204 7.00 -5.17 -10.81
N TYR A 205 7.66 -6.24 -11.23
CA TYR A 205 8.59 -6.19 -12.37
C TYR A 205 7.92 -6.35 -13.72
N ASP A 206 6.79 -7.07 -13.76
CA ASP A 206 5.96 -7.29 -14.95
C ASP A 206 4.53 -7.56 -14.47
N PRO A 207 3.85 -6.51 -13.95
CA PRO A 207 2.57 -6.67 -13.30
C PRO A 207 1.45 -6.93 -14.31
N THR A 208 0.51 -7.80 -13.94
CA THR A 208 -0.78 -7.97 -14.60
C THR A 208 -1.69 -6.78 -14.31
N GLU A 209 -2.84 -6.67 -15.01
CA GLU A 209 -3.83 -5.61 -14.73
C GLU A 209 -4.34 -5.68 -13.28
N GLU A 210 -4.53 -6.86 -12.73
CA GLU A 210 -4.94 -7.04 -11.34
C GLU A 210 -3.87 -6.59 -10.34
N GLU A 211 -2.59 -6.90 -10.62
CA GLU A 211 -1.45 -6.46 -9.80
C GLU A 211 -1.20 -4.96 -9.89
N LEU A 212 -1.53 -4.31 -11.03
CA LEU A 212 -1.51 -2.85 -11.15
C LEU A 212 -2.53 -2.20 -10.22
N ASP A 213 -3.75 -2.74 -10.15
CA ASP A 213 -4.77 -2.27 -9.20
C ASP A 213 -4.32 -2.47 -7.74
N GLU A 214 -3.65 -3.58 -7.44
CA GLU A 214 -3.10 -3.84 -6.10
C GLU A 214 -1.95 -2.89 -5.74
N LEU A 215 -1.09 -2.52 -6.69
CA LEU A 215 -0.01 -1.56 -6.48
C LEU A 215 -0.52 -0.17 -6.06
N GLU A 216 -1.73 0.23 -6.47
CA GLU A 216 -2.34 1.48 -6.01
C GLU A 216 -2.59 1.51 -4.50
N ASP A 217 -2.77 0.35 -3.88
CA ASP A 217 -3.01 0.20 -2.44
C ASP A 217 -1.71 0.06 -1.61
N VAL A 218 -0.56 -0.05 -2.27
CA VAL A 218 0.75 -0.18 -1.63
C VAL A 218 1.31 1.19 -1.26
N TYR A 219 1.75 1.37 -0.01
CA TYR A 219 2.40 2.61 0.42
C TYR A 219 3.93 2.55 0.39
N LYS A 220 4.48 1.35 0.59
CA LYS A 220 5.92 1.06 0.46
C LYS A 220 6.10 -0.27 -0.25
N LEU A 221 6.97 -0.31 -1.23
CA LEU A 221 7.22 -1.50 -2.05
C LEU A 221 8.67 -1.96 -1.87
N ILE A 222 8.84 -3.21 -1.44
CA ILE A 222 10.15 -3.84 -1.28
C ILE A 222 10.54 -4.53 -2.59
N ILE A 223 11.63 -4.09 -3.17
CA ILE A 223 12.11 -4.51 -4.48
C ILE A 223 13.60 -4.88 -4.45
N SER A 224 14.05 -5.58 -5.47
CA SER A 224 15.46 -5.85 -5.69
C SER A 224 16.22 -4.57 -6.04
N LYS A 225 17.40 -4.42 -5.46
CA LYS A 225 18.33 -3.33 -5.79
C LYS A 225 18.59 -3.25 -7.30
N GLY A 226 18.54 -2.01 -7.83
CA GLY A 226 18.74 -1.72 -9.25
C GLY A 226 17.49 -1.87 -10.14
N TYR A 227 16.30 -2.11 -9.57
CA TYR A 227 15.06 -2.23 -10.33
C TYR A 227 14.12 -1.01 -10.21
N VAL A 228 14.55 0.05 -9.55
CA VAL A 228 13.75 1.28 -9.37
C VAL A 228 13.22 1.82 -10.69
N GLU A 229 14.09 2.01 -11.70
CA GLU A 229 13.68 2.55 -13.00
C GLU A 229 12.61 1.69 -13.70
N LYS A 230 12.71 0.37 -13.55
CA LYS A 230 11.75 -0.55 -14.15
C LYS A 230 10.40 -0.46 -13.45
N VAL A 231 10.40 -0.46 -12.12
CA VAL A 231 9.20 -0.44 -11.28
C VAL A 231 8.52 0.92 -11.29
N SER A 232 9.26 2.03 -11.40
CA SER A 232 8.71 3.40 -11.49
C SER A 232 7.77 3.63 -12.67
N LYS A 233 7.73 2.73 -13.63
CA LYS A 233 6.75 2.77 -14.74
C LYS A 233 5.33 2.43 -14.28
N TYR A 234 5.21 1.70 -13.18
CA TYR A 234 3.96 1.16 -12.67
C TYR A 234 3.63 1.66 -11.26
N TYR A 235 4.63 2.12 -10.51
CA TYR A 235 4.50 2.49 -9.11
C TYR A 235 5.25 3.79 -8.81
N ASP A 236 4.55 4.77 -8.23
CA ASP A 236 5.05 6.10 -7.88
C ASP A 236 5.26 6.32 -6.37
N GLY A 237 5.02 5.29 -5.56
CA GLY A 237 5.18 5.32 -4.12
C GLY A 237 6.62 5.12 -3.66
N GLU A 238 6.83 5.03 -2.35
CA GLU A 238 8.14 4.80 -1.74
C GLU A 238 8.62 3.37 -2.01
N MET A 239 9.84 3.22 -2.52
CA MET A 239 10.48 1.94 -2.78
C MET A 239 11.65 1.71 -1.82
N ILE A 240 11.72 0.50 -1.26
CA ILE A 240 12.82 0.03 -0.41
C ILE A 240 13.61 -1.00 -1.21
N GLU A 241 14.84 -0.66 -1.54
CA GLU A 241 15.73 -1.56 -2.26
C GLU A 241 16.43 -2.51 -1.30
N VAL A 242 16.29 -3.81 -1.52
CA VAL A 242 16.93 -4.88 -0.76
C VAL A 242 17.78 -5.76 -1.68
N SER A 243 18.75 -6.45 -1.10
CA SER A 243 19.64 -7.37 -1.81
C SER A 243 19.82 -8.67 -1.02
N SER A 244 20.01 -9.77 -1.74
CA SER A 244 20.32 -11.09 -1.17
C SER A 244 21.40 -11.80 -1.99
N THR A 245 22.35 -11.02 -2.49
CA THR A 245 23.46 -11.58 -3.27
C THR A 245 24.44 -12.32 -2.38
N THR A 246 24.80 -11.72 -1.25
CA THR A 246 25.70 -12.27 -0.24
C THR A 246 25.01 -12.37 1.12
N PHE A 247 25.66 -13.03 2.10
CA PHE A 247 25.18 -13.03 3.48
C PHE A 247 25.15 -11.62 4.07
N ASP A 248 26.15 -10.78 3.78
CA ASP A 248 26.18 -9.40 4.25
C ASP A 248 25.04 -8.58 3.64
N ASP A 249 24.75 -8.74 2.34
CA ASP A 249 23.60 -8.11 1.72
C ASP A 249 22.28 -8.48 2.41
N LEU A 250 22.14 -9.75 2.77
CA LEU A 250 20.94 -10.24 3.45
C LEU A 250 20.83 -9.64 4.85
N ILE A 251 21.92 -9.60 5.61
CA ILE A 251 21.98 -8.96 6.93
C ILE A 251 21.65 -7.47 6.83
N ASP A 252 22.23 -6.76 5.88
CA ASP A 252 21.98 -5.33 5.68
C ASP A 252 20.52 -5.06 5.29
N SER A 253 19.93 -5.95 4.47
CA SER A 253 18.51 -5.87 4.11
C SER A 253 17.58 -6.10 5.30
N ILE A 254 17.92 -7.04 6.21
CA ILE A 254 17.18 -7.27 7.46
C ILE A 254 17.26 -6.05 8.37
N LYS A 255 18.47 -5.48 8.57
CA LYS A 255 18.65 -4.26 9.37
C LYS A 255 17.89 -3.06 8.80
N LEU A 256 17.87 -2.94 7.47
CA LEU A 256 17.09 -1.89 6.80
C LEU A 256 15.59 -2.03 7.10
N LEU A 257 15.05 -3.25 7.02
CA LEU A 257 13.65 -3.51 7.32
C LEU A 257 13.32 -3.35 8.80
N GLU A 258 14.21 -3.75 9.71
CA GLU A 258 14.08 -3.54 11.16
C GLU A 258 13.95 -2.05 11.53
N ASN A 259 14.70 -1.18 10.87
CA ASN A 259 14.62 0.27 11.09
C ASN A 259 13.30 0.89 10.60
N VAL A 260 12.57 0.21 9.73
CA VAL A 260 11.36 0.72 9.07
C VAL A 260 10.08 0.07 9.60
N TYR A 261 10.17 -1.16 10.09
CA TYR A 261 9.03 -1.98 10.51
C TYR A 261 9.28 -2.62 11.88
N ASP A 262 8.18 -3.03 12.52
CA ASP A 262 8.24 -3.91 13.69
C ASP A 262 8.63 -5.34 13.22
N ALA A 263 9.92 -5.64 13.32
CA ALA A 263 10.54 -6.86 12.82
C ALA A 263 11.01 -7.74 14.00
N ASP A 264 10.07 -8.40 14.65
CA ASP A 264 10.24 -9.11 15.94
C ASP A 264 11.28 -10.26 15.88
N LYS A 265 11.69 -10.69 14.68
CA LYS A 265 12.69 -11.75 14.47
C LYS A 265 14.00 -11.26 13.86
N ALA A 266 14.14 -9.97 13.56
CA ALA A 266 15.30 -9.45 12.82
C ALA A 266 16.62 -9.81 13.51
N GLU A 267 16.78 -9.51 14.80
CA GLU A 267 18.01 -9.77 15.57
C GLU A 267 18.39 -11.26 15.55
N SER A 268 17.44 -12.15 15.87
CA SER A 268 17.69 -13.59 15.85
C SER A 268 18.02 -14.15 14.47
N SER A 269 17.47 -13.56 13.41
CA SER A 269 17.78 -13.94 12.03
C SER A 269 19.17 -13.45 11.62
N ILE A 270 19.57 -12.25 12.02
CA ILE A 270 20.92 -11.73 11.81
C ILE A 270 21.97 -12.62 12.47
N ASP A 271 21.74 -13.04 13.73
CA ASP A 271 22.65 -13.93 14.45
C ASP A 271 22.79 -15.28 13.73
N SER A 272 21.69 -15.88 13.34
CA SER A 272 21.67 -17.16 12.62
C SER A 272 22.40 -17.10 11.28
N ILE A 273 22.21 -16.01 10.51
CA ILE A 273 22.86 -15.79 9.22
C ILE A 273 24.35 -15.52 9.41
N SER A 274 24.73 -14.79 10.46
CA SER A 274 26.13 -14.51 10.80
C SER A 274 26.88 -15.81 11.17
N GLU A 275 26.27 -16.68 11.98
CA GLU A 275 26.85 -18.00 12.27
C GLU A 275 26.97 -18.87 11.01
N LEU A 276 25.98 -18.80 10.13
CA LEU A 276 26.01 -19.53 8.87
C LEU A 276 27.14 -19.02 7.96
N LYS A 277 27.31 -17.72 7.84
CA LYS A 277 28.42 -17.09 7.12
C LYS A 277 29.77 -17.59 7.63
N GLU A 278 30.03 -17.56 8.95
CA GLU A 278 31.28 -18.02 9.54
C GLU A 278 31.55 -19.52 9.27
N ARG A 279 30.52 -20.35 9.19
CA ARG A 279 30.66 -21.75 8.76
C ARG A 279 31.13 -21.86 7.32
N TYR A 280 30.63 -21.03 6.39
CA TYR A 280 31.09 -20.99 5.01
C TYR A 280 32.51 -20.47 4.88
N VAL A 281 32.87 -19.41 5.61
CA VAL A 281 34.26 -18.90 5.68
C VAL A 281 35.19 -20.00 6.17
N SER A 282 34.83 -20.72 7.21
CA SER A 282 35.64 -21.83 7.75
C SER A 282 35.83 -22.97 6.73
N LYS A 283 34.80 -23.31 5.95
CA LYS A 283 34.92 -24.29 4.83
C LYS A 283 35.87 -23.80 3.73
N ALA A 284 35.90 -22.49 3.47
CA ALA A 284 36.72 -21.89 2.43
C ALA A 284 38.20 -21.75 2.83
N LEU A 285 38.52 -21.63 4.13
CA LEU A 285 39.88 -21.47 4.63
C LEU A 285 40.85 -22.64 4.29
N VAL A 286 40.30 -23.82 3.99
CA VAL A 286 41.10 -25.00 3.62
C VAL A 286 41.42 -25.05 2.10
N LEU A 287 40.83 -24.14 1.32
CA LEU A 287 41.02 -24.07 -0.13
C LEU A 287 42.21 -23.19 -0.44
N SER A 288 43.13 -23.70 -1.27
CA SER A 288 44.38 -23.02 -1.60
C SER A 288 44.40 -22.35 -2.97
N LYS A 289 43.48 -22.77 -3.84
CA LYS A 289 43.41 -22.30 -5.24
C LYS A 289 42.99 -20.82 -5.30
N LYS A 290 43.62 -20.08 -6.19
CA LYS A 290 43.23 -18.70 -6.49
C LYS A 290 42.10 -18.66 -7.52
N VAL A 291 41.23 -17.67 -7.41
CA VAL A 291 40.06 -17.53 -8.27
C VAL A 291 40.08 -16.22 -9.06
N GLN A 292 39.41 -16.21 -10.18
CA GLN A 292 39.16 -15.02 -11.00
C GLN A 292 37.63 -14.78 -11.10
N PRO A 293 37.08 -13.81 -10.35
CA PRO A 293 35.68 -13.49 -10.46
C PRO A 293 35.39 -12.77 -11.79
N ALA A 294 34.39 -13.26 -12.54
CA ALA A 294 34.02 -12.68 -13.83
C ALA A 294 33.06 -11.47 -13.69
N THR A 295 32.43 -11.28 -12.54
CA THR A 295 31.50 -10.18 -12.30
C THR A 295 31.66 -9.63 -10.88
N GLU A 296 31.13 -8.40 -10.65
CA GLU A 296 31.12 -7.79 -9.32
C GLU A 296 30.35 -8.65 -8.29
N MET A 297 29.24 -9.25 -8.69
CA MET A 297 28.48 -10.18 -7.85
C MET A 297 29.36 -11.31 -7.34
N VAL A 298 30.10 -11.95 -8.24
CA VAL A 298 31.01 -13.06 -7.90
C VAL A 298 32.16 -12.57 -7.03
N ALA A 299 32.72 -11.38 -7.35
CA ALA A 299 33.80 -10.79 -6.57
C ALA A 299 33.42 -10.57 -5.11
N ARG A 300 32.16 -10.19 -4.85
CA ARG A 300 31.63 -10.02 -3.50
C ARG A 300 31.51 -11.35 -2.73
N ILE A 301 31.03 -12.41 -3.37
CA ILE A 301 30.97 -13.76 -2.78
C ILE A 301 32.38 -14.28 -2.47
N VAL A 302 33.32 -14.10 -3.41
CA VAL A 302 34.73 -14.47 -3.25
C VAL A 302 35.37 -13.71 -2.09
N SER A 303 35.08 -12.41 -1.96
CA SER A 303 35.52 -11.58 -0.84
C SER A 303 34.99 -12.06 0.50
N ASP A 304 33.68 -12.39 0.56
CA ASP A 304 33.03 -12.94 1.76
C ASP A 304 33.70 -14.23 2.22
N LEU A 305 34.03 -15.11 1.28
CA LEU A 305 34.74 -16.38 1.54
C LEU A 305 36.23 -16.21 1.83
N ARG A 306 36.79 -14.98 1.73
CA ARG A 306 38.20 -14.65 1.92
C ARG A 306 39.14 -15.44 1.01
N LEU A 307 38.71 -15.77 -0.22
CA LEU A 307 39.48 -16.51 -1.19
C LEU A 307 40.52 -15.61 -1.88
N GLY A 308 41.67 -16.19 -2.24
CA GLY A 308 42.71 -15.49 -2.96
C GLY A 308 42.30 -15.20 -4.41
N VAL A 309 42.52 -13.97 -4.88
CA VAL A 309 42.20 -13.55 -6.26
C VAL A 309 43.45 -13.49 -7.13
N SER A 310 43.33 -13.92 -8.40
CA SER A 310 44.42 -13.84 -9.40
C SER A 310 43.84 -13.77 -10.81
N SER A 311 44.47 -13.04 -11.71
CA SER A 311 44.07 -12.99 -13.13
C SER A 311 44.30 -14.30 -13.90
N THR A 312 44.99 -15.27 -13.30
CA THR A 312 45.23 -16.60 -13.84
C THR A 312 44.57 -17.68 -12.95
N GLY A 313 43.65 -17.29 -12.09
CA GLY A 313 42.92 -18.19 -11.20
C GLY A 313 41.78 -18.90 -11.92
N ILE A 314 41.10 -19.78 -11.17
CA ILE A 314 39.90 -20.49 -11.62
C ILE A 314 38.78 -19.45 -11.88
N VAL A 315 38.26 -19.43 -13.09
CA VAL A 315 37.25 -18.46 -13.51
C VAL A 315 35.88 -18.84 -12.94
N ILE A 316 35.31 -17.94 -12.13
CA ILE A 316 34.00 -18.12 -11.55
C ILE A 316 33.03 -17.10 -12.15
N ALA A 317 31.94 -17.56 -12.72
CA ALA A 317 30.90 -16.71 -13.35
C ALA A 317 29.48 -17.09 -12.91
N PRO A 318 28.50 -16.18 -13.03
CA PRO A 318 27.09 -16.56 -12.91
C PRO A 318 26.67 -17.47 -14.08
N ASP A 319 25.69 -18.33 -13.84
CA ASP A 319 25.10 -19.22 -14.86
C ASP A 319 24.27 -18.49 -15.92
N TYR A 320 24.08 -17.19 -15.72
CA TYR A 320 23.26 -16.32 -16.56
C TYR A 320 23.81 -14.89 -16.53
N GLY A 321 23.82 -14.25 -17.68
CA GLY A 321 24.20 -12.85 -17.81
C GLY A 321 25.05 -12.57 -19.04
N ARG A 322 25.05 -11.31 -19.48
CA ARG A 322 25.92 -10.82 -20.55
C ARG A 322 26.87 -9.75 -20.01
N SER A 323 28.10 -9.76 -20.49
CA SER A 323 29.05 -8.68 -20.22
C SER A 323 28.59 -7.38 -20.90
N SER A 324 29.24 -6.25 -20.56
CA SER A 324 29.03 -4.95 -21.23
C SER A 324 29.19 -5.03 -22.76
N ASP A 325 29.97 -6.00 -23.24
CA ASP A 325 30.27 -6.22 -24.67
C ASP A 325 29.32 -7.22 -25.34
N GLY A 326 28.26 -7.66 -24.62
CA GLY A 326 27.18 -8.53 -25.14
C GLY A 326 27.54 -10.03 -25.18
N VAL A 327 28.73 -10.44 -24.70
CA VAL A 327 29.17 -11.83 -24.60
C VAL A 327 28.55 -12.49 -23.37
N GLU A 328 28.14 -13.77 -23.49
CA GLU A 328 27.69 -14.55 -22.33
C GLU A 328 28.82 -14.71 -21.32
N VAL A 329 28.60 -14.26 -20.08
CA VAL A 329 29.62 -14.26 -19.02
C VAL A 329 29.95 -15.68 -18.57
N SER A 330 29.06 -16.63 -18.82
CA SER A 330 29.23 -18.06 -18.53
C SER A 330 30.17 -18.79 -19.50
N GLU A 331 30.40 -18.22 -20.71
CA GLU A 331 31.33 -18.85 -21.66
C GLU A 331 32.77 -18.81 -21.16
N GLY A 332 33.39 -20.00 -21.00
CA GLY A 332 34.75 -20.15 -20.53
C GLY A 332 34.94 -20.07 -19.01
N ALA A 333 33.85 -20.10 -18.23
CA ALA A 333 33.94 -20.21 -16.79
C ALA A 333 34.19 -21.66 -16.34
N ASP A 334 35.09 -21.83 -15.35
CA ASP A 334 35.36 -23.11 -14.74
C ASP A 334 34.32 -23.52 -13.71
N ILE A 335 33.75 -22.53 -13.02
CA ILE A 335 32.70 -22.70 -12.00
C ILE A 335 31.53 -21.75 -12.30
N LEU A 336 30.34 -22.30 -12.34
CA LEU A 336 29.09 -21.52 -12.51
C LEU A 336 28.35 -21.39 -11.20
N ILE A 337 28.01 -20.14 -10.85
CA ILE A 337 27.19 -19.83 -9.69
C ILE A 337 25.71 -19.73 -10.14
N PRO A 338 24.78 -20.42 -9.46
CA PRO A 338 23.36 -20.33 -9.78
C PRO A 338 22.84 -18.92 -9.48
N THR A 339 22.03 -18.38 -10.41
CA THR A 339 21.33 -17.10 -10.26
C THR A 339 19.83 -17.30 -10.13
N HIS A 340 19.01 -16.49 -10.77
CA HIS A 340 17.55 -16.51 -10.54
C HIS A 340 16.79 -17.67 -11.23
N LYS A 341 17.36 -18.30 -12.23
CA LYS A 341 16.66 -19.37 -12.98
C LYS A 341 16.80 -20.71 -12.26
N GLY A 342 15.67 -21.24 -11.76
CA GLY A 342 15.64 -22.58 -11.15
C GLY A 342 16.08 -22.61 -9.68
N MET A 343 16.15 -21.49 -9.00
CA MET A 343 16.39 -21.46 -7.55
C MET A 343 15.06 -21.60 -6.81
N ASP A 344 14.69 -22.84 -6.55
CA ASP A 344 13.65 -23.16 -5.57
C ASP A 344 14.20 -22.93 -4.16
N GLY A 345 13.29 -22.67 -3.20
CA GLY A 345 13.68 -22.50 -1.80
C GLY A 345 13.58 -21.07 -1.29
N ASP A 346 13.84 -20.92 0.01
CA ASP A 346 13.81 -19.62 0.68
C ASP A 346 15.04 -18.77 0.35
N ILE A 347 15.05 -17.53 0.85
CA ILE A 347 16.12 -16.56 0.54
C ILE A 347 17.48 -17.00 1.11
N ILE A 348 17.53 -17.74 2.23
CA ILE A 348 18.76 -18.27 2.83
C ILE A 348 19.31 -19.39 1.95
N GLU A 349 18.46 -20.35 1.53
CA GLU A 349 18.83 -21.45 0.65
C GLU A 349 19.40 -20.94 -0.67
N ARG A 350 18.77 -19.89 -1.22
CA ARG A 350 19.29 -19.21 -2.44
C ARG A 350 20.65 -18.54 -2.25
N VAL A 351 20.91 -17.96 -1.10
CA VAL A 351 22.27 -17.44 -0.81
C VAL A 351 23.24 -18.60 -0.62
N CYS A 352 22.88 -19.63 0.17
CA CYS A 352 23.74 -20.78 0.42
C CYS A 352 24.13 -21.50 -0.86
N SER A 353 23.23 -21.70 -1.80
CA SER A 353 23.53 -22.40 -3.07
C SER A 353 24.59 -21.71 -3.91
N LYS A 354 24.71 -20.40 -3.82
CA LYS A 354 25.79 -19.64 -4.48
C LYS A 354 27.17 -19.95 -3.84
N TYR A 355 27.22 -20.00 -2.51
CA TYR A 355 28.43 -20.31 -1.76
C TYR A 355 28.83 -21.78 -1.90
N ASP A 356 27.84 -22.68 -1.88
CA ASP A 356 28.07 -24.10 -2.11
C ASP A 356 28.66 -24.36 -3.51
N ALA A 357 28.13 -23.69 -4.55
CA ALA A 357 28.66 -23.81 -5.92
C ALA A 357 30.13 -23.42 -6.01
N VAL A 358 30.55 -22.35 -5.30
CA VAL A 358 31.97 -21.93 -5.27
C VAL A 358 32.80 -22.95 -4.53
N ILE A 359 32.42 -23.35 -3.31
CA ILE A 359 33.21 -24.24 -2.46
C ILE A 359 33.34 -25.63 -3.09
N ASP A 360 32.22 -26.19 -3.55
CA ASP A 360 32.20 -27.54 -4.13
C ASP A 360 32.85 -27.58 -5.52
N GLY A 361 32.74 -26.47 -6.28
CA GLY A 361 33.51 -26.30 -7.51
C GLY A 361 35.01 -26.29 -7.24
N LEU A 362 35.49 -25.49 -6.27
CA LEU A 362 36.89 -25.40 -5.94
C LEU A 362 37.48 -26.69 -5.39
N LYS A 363 36.75 -27.45 -4.57
CA LYS A 363 37.19 -28.76 -4.09
C LYS A 363 37.57 -29.71 -5.21
N LYS A 364 36.81 -29.71 -6.33
CA LYS A 364 37.14 -30.55 -7.50
C LYS A 364 38.51 -30.25 -8.08
N PHE A 365 38.93 -28.98 -8.03
CA PHE A 365 40.25 -28.56 -8.48
C PHE A 365 41.35 -28.75 -7.43
N GLU A 366 41.04 -28.98 -6.14
CA GLU A 366 42.03 -29.35 -5.12
C GLU A 366 42.41 -30.83 -5.20
N ASP A 367 41.45 -31.70 -5.66
CA ASP A 367 41.62 -33.14 -5.79
C ASP A 367 42.31 -33.53 -7.10
N GLU A 368 42.49 -32.61 -8.07
CA GLU A 368 43.26 -32.75 -9.30
C GLU A 368 44.70 -32.26 -9.13
#